data_51f81f55be1626be00781a2a2ee18010
#
_entry.id   51f81f55be1626be00781a2a2ee18010
#
_cell.length_a   1.000
_cell.length_b   1.000
_cell.length_c   1.000
_cell.angle_alpha   90.00
_cell.angle_beta   90.00
_cell.angle_gamma   90.00
#
_symmetry.space_group_name_H-M   'P 1'
#
loop_
_entity.id
_entity.type
_entity.pdbx_description
1 polymer ?
#
loop_
_entity_poly.entity_id
_entity_poly.type
_entity_poly.pdbx_seq_one_letter_code
_entity_poly.pdbx_strand_id
1 'polypeptide(L)'
;MFKKKSMSFLLGFSIIACLLVSQQLFAQSQETAVPVEQEPRHWVVFQNKYTRIYDCLIPPGDITLFHTHSFDNVAVTVSGGKLRNEVPGEAPTERVPPTGTISFAKGTNAPYTHRIINIGETPLRFVVPEIQASAPTPGTPANLDAVPGHKLVLENDRVKVYRISIDPKQTTGIRSRTLPWLRISISQSMISIHEPGKPPKTLQTRPGDYRWYEGGTTDSLENISSTRYEAAEIEWK
;
A
#
# COMPACT_ATOMS: atom_id res chain seq x y z
N MET A 1 32.60 -85.64 0.73
CA MET A 1 31.34 -85.39 1.43
C MET A 1 31.40 -84.01 2.09
N PHE A 2 31.06 -82.96 1.34
CA PHE A 2 31.23 -81.59 1.79
C PHE A 2 29.84 -80.93 1.89
N LYS A 3 29.51 -80.45 3.07
CA LYS A 3 28.31 -79.67 3.34
C LYS A 3 28.59 -78.21 3.02
N LYS A 4 27.86 -77.65 2.03
CA LYS A 4 27.69 -76.23 1.84
C LYS A 4 26.77 -75.66 2.90
N LYS A 5 27.25 -74.68 3.68
CA LYS A 5 26.36 -73.79 4.49
C LYS A 5 26.03 -72.55 3.70
N SER A 6 24.77 -72.33 3.59
CA SER A 6 24.17 -71.14 3.03
C SER A 6 24.45 -69.90 3.93
N MET A 7 24.83 -68.81 3.28
CA MET A 7 24.94 -67.48 3.88
C MET A 7 24.07 -66.55 3.06
N SER A 8 22.89 -66.33 3.55
CA SER A 8 21.94 -65.36 3.02
C SER A 8 20.98 -64.96 4.12
N PHE A 9 21.22 -63.84 4.79
CA PHE A 9 20.21 -63.03 5.52
C PHE A 9 20.92 -61.88 6.24
N LEU A 10 21.23 -60.76 5.53
CA LEU A 10 21.58 -59.50 6.20
C LEU A 10 21.68 -58.36 5.14
N LEU A 11 20.65 -58.16 4.36
CA LEU A 11 20.61 -57.01 3.44
C LEU A 11 19.20 -56.39 3.33
N GLY A 12 18.35 -56.51 4.35
CA GLY A 12 16.98 -56.07 4.26
C GLY A 12 16.57 -54.91 5.20
N PHE A 13 17.47 -54.43 6.09
CA PHE A 13 17.03 -53.48 7.13
C PHE A 13 17.52 -52.03 7.00
N SER A 14 18.42 -51.73 6.05
CA SER A 14 19.01 -50.38 5.96
C SER A 14 18.28 -49.43 4.98
N ILE A 15 17.39 -49.90 4.14
CA ILE A 15 16.72 -49.06 3.13
C ILE A 15 15.40 -48.42 3.65
N ILE A 16 14.75 -49.04 4.64
CA ILE A 16 13.47 -48.53 5.17
C ILE A 16 13.68 -47.35 6.12
N ALA A 17 14.82 -47.28 6.83
CA ALA A 17 15.13 -46.18 7.74
C ALA A 17 15.42 -44.84 7.07
N CYS A 18 15.97 -44.82 5.82
CA CYS A 18 16.23 -43.58 5.07
C CYS A 18 15.02 -42.94 4.43
N LEU A 19 13.96 -43.69 4.18
CA LEU A 19 12.72 -43.14 3.58
C LEU A 19 11.78 -42.47 4.59
N LEU A 20 11.92 -42.77 5.88
CA LEU A 20 11.12 -42.14 6.95
C LEU A 20 11.71 -40.81 7.45
N VAL A 21 13.00 -40.54 7.22
CA VAL A 21 13.66 -39.27 7.62
C VAL A 21 13.39 -38.16 6.60
N SER A 22 13.08 -38.50 5.34
CA SER A 22 12.83 -37.49 4.30
C SER A 22 11.43 -36.89 4.32
N GLN A 23 10.49 -37.44 5.09
CA GLN A 23 9.13 -36.91 5.19
C GLN A 23 8.91 -35.97 6.37
N GLN A 24 9.86 -35.82 7.30
CA GLN A 24 9.72 -34.93 8.44
C GLN A 24 10.29 -33.51 8.21
N LEU A 25 10.86 -33.22 7.04
CA LEU A 25 11.49 -31.92 6.76
C LEU A 25 10.59 -30.91 6.02
N PHE A 26 9.32 -31.21 5.80
CA PHE A 26 8.38 -30.31 5.11
C PHE A 26 7.11 -29.95 5.88
N ALA A 27 7.08 -30.15 7.17
CA ALA A 27 6.13 -29.44 8.00
C ALA A 27 6.73 -28.07 8.36
N GLN A 28 6.94 -27.20 7.36
CA GLN A 28 6.98 -25.78 7.64
C GLN A 28 5.62 -25.44 8.24
N SER A 29 5.62 -25.09 9.53
CA SER A 29 4.46 -24.48 10.16
C SER A 29 4.02 -23.34 9.24
N GLN A 30 2.89 -23.50 8.55
CA GLN A 30 2.32 -22.39 7.79
C GLN A 30 2.06 -21.29 8.81
N GLU A 31 2.86 -20.25 8.74
CA GLU A 31 2.72 -19.08 9.57
C GLU A 31 1.31 -18.53 9.33
N THR A 32 0.48 -18.52 10.38
CA THR A 32 -0.93 -18.15 10.24
C THR A 32 -1.02 -16.67 9.88
N ALA A 33 -1.66 -16.38 8.76
CA ALA A 33 -1.90 -15.00 8.36
C ALA A 33 -2.93 -14.34 9.28
N VAL A 34 -2.72 -13.07 9.59
CA VAL A 34 -3.66 -12.24 10.37
C VAL A 34 -4.44 -11.30 9.43
N PRO A 35 -5.64 -10.84 9.79
CA PRO A 35 -6.24 -9.70 9.12
C PRO A 35 -5.29 -8.48 9.17
N VAL A 36 -5.30 -7.65 8.12
CA VAL A 36 -4.36 -6.50 8.03
C VAL A 36 -4.48 -5.54 9.22
N GLU A 37 -5.65 -5.38 9.79
CA GLU A 37 -5.88 -4.57 11.00
C GLU A 37 -5.25 -5.12 12.28
N GLN A 38 -4.79 -6.37 12.28
CA GLN A 38 -4.09 -7.01 13.38
C GLN A 38 -2.57 -7.10 13.13
N GLU A 39 -2.12 -6.67 11.96
CA GLU A 39 -0.69 -6.63 11.63
C GLU A 39 -0.02 -5.43 12.31
N PRO A 40 1.02 -5.64 13.16
CA PRO A 40 1.57 -4.58 14.03
C PRO A 40 2.21 -3.38 13.32
N ARG A 41 2.57 -3.50 12.03
CA ARG A 41 3.16 -2.43 11.23
C ARG A 41 2.12 -1.63 10.44
N HIS A 42 0.83 -2.01 10.51
CA HIS A 42 -0.29 -1.35 9.85
C HIS A 42 -1.16 -0.62 10.87
N TRP A 43 -0.81 0.63 11.19
CA TRP A 43 -1.60 1.41 12.14
C TRP A 43 -2.80 2.04 11.46
N VAL A 44 -3.99 1.76 11.96
CA VAL A 44 -5.20 2.49 11.55
C VAL A 44 -5.11 3.92 12.06
N VAL A 45 -4.95 4.88 11.14
CA VAL A 45 -4.81 6.30 11.46
C VAL A 45 -6.10 7.10 11.22
N PHE A 46 -7.01 6.54 10.41
CA PHE A 46 -8.32 7.13 10.14
C PHE A 46 -9.30 6.06 9.69
N GLN A 47 -10.58 6.21 10.05
CA GLN A 47 -11.66 5.37 9.55
C GLN A 47 -12.98 6.15 9.50
N ASN A 48 -13.73 5.92 8.43
CA ASN A 48 -15.13 6.34 8.29
C ASN A 48 -15.91 5.27 7.49
N LYS A 49 -17.12 5.58 7.04
CA LYS A 49 -17.96 4.65 6.29
C LYS A 49 -17.41 4.28 4.89
N TYR A 50 -16.47 5.05 4.34
CA TYR A 50 -15.92 4.85 2.99
C TYR A 50 -14.56 4.20 2.98
N THR A 51 -13.75 4.48 4.00
CA THR A 51 -12.34 4.11 4.01
C THR A 51 -11.82 3.82 5.41
N ARG A 52 -10.83 2.96 5.48
CA ARG A 52 -9.92 2.79 6.60
C ARG A 52 -8.51 3.03 6.06
N ILE A 53 -7.77 3.94 6.69
CA ILE A 53 -6.43 4.33 6.26
C ILE A 53 -5.41 3.74 7.21
N TYR A 54 -4.47 2.99 6.65
CA TYR A 54 -3.29 2.50 7.36
C TYR A 54 -2.09 3.38 7.07
N ASP A 55 -1.29 3.63 8.09
CA ASP A 55 0.10 4.10 7.99
C ASP A 55 1.00 2.91 8.29
N CYS A 56 1.68 2.41 7.28
CA CYS A 56 2.54 1.24 7.37
C CYS A 56 4.00 1.67 7.34
N LEU A 57 4.73 1.42 8.44
CA LEU A 57 6.16 1.74 8.56
C LEU A 57 6.96 0.48 8.85
N ILE A 58 7.93 0.16 7.97
CA ILE A 58 8.78 -1.02 8.07
C ILE A 58 10.24 -0.56 8.10
N PRO A 59 10.89 -0.53 9.28
CA PRO A 59 12.31 -0.21 9.42
C PRO A 59 13.22 -1.14 8.59
N PRO A 60 14.48 -0.73 8.31
CA PRO A 60 15.46 -1.59 7.66
C PRO A 60 15.64 -2.93 8.39
N GLY A 61 15.62 -4.03 7.63
CA GLY A 61 15.75 -5.40 8.16
C GLY A 61 14.48 -5.95 8.81
N ASP A 62 13.43 -5.16 8.96
CA ASP A 62 12.18 -5.57 9.60
C ASP A 62 11.22 -6.26 8.63
N ILE A 63 10.26 -7.00 9.18
CA ILE A 63 9.32 -7.84 8.45
C ILE A 63 7.91 -7.66 9.03
N THR A 64 6.88 -7.60 8.16
CA THR A 64 5.50 -7.72 8.58
C THR A 64 5.12 -9.17 8.82
N LEU A 65 4.08 -9.43 9.59
CA LEU A 65 3.43 -10.73 9.59
C LEU A 65 2.82 -11.01 8.20
N PHE A 66 2.56 -12.28 7.87
CA PHE A 66 1.62 -12.56 6.80
C PHE A 66 0.27 -11.97 7.18
N HIS A 67 -0.27 -11.11 6.33
CA HIS A 67 -1.55 -10.45 6.57
C HIS A 67 -2.42 -10.44 5.32
N THR A 68 -3.72 -10.40 5.54
CA THR A 68 -4.74 -10.48 4.48
C THR A 68 -5.45 -9.15 4.34
N HIS A 69 -5.41 -8.60 3.13
CA HIS A 69 -6.25 -7.48 2.71
C HIS A 69 -7.57 -7.99 2.13
N SER A 70 -8.69 -7.58 2.72
CA SER A 70 -10.04 -7.99 2.30
C SER A 70 -10.80 -6.90 1.53
N PHE A 71 -10.20 -5.72 1.37
CA PHE A 71 -10.77 -4.61 0.60
C PHE A 71 -9.81 -4.16 -0.48
N ASP A 72 -10.38 -3.63 -1.58
CA ASP A 72 -9.61 -2.88 -2.57
C ASP A 72 -8.86 -1.75 -1.87
N ASN A 73 -7.64 -1.46 -2.30
CA ASN A 73 -6.86 -0.41 -1.68
C ASN A 73 -5.96 0.32 -2.68
N VAL A 74 -5.57 1.53 -2.30
CA VAL A 74 -4.57 2.32 -3.01
C VAL A 74 -3.36 2.48 -2.08
N ALA A 75 -2.20 1.97 -2.46
CA ALA A 75 -0.98 2.19 -1.70
C ALA A 75 -0.20 3.38 -2.27
N VAL A 76 0.08 4.37 -1.41
CA VAL A 76 0.92 5.53 -1.71
C VAL A 76 2.25 5.37 -0.98
N THR A 77 3.34 5.20 -1.74
CA THR A 77 4.69 5.08 -1.18
C THR A 77 5.19 6.47 -0.77
N VAL A 78 5.27 6.74 0.51
CA VAL A 78 5.79 8.01 1.05
C VAL A 78 7.27 7.96 1.42
N SER A 79 7.81 6.75 1.62
CA SER A 79 9.25 6.47 1.69
C SER A 79 9.52 5.17 0.95
N GLY A 80 10.21 5.26 -0.17
CA GLY A 80 10.56 4.12 -1.02
C GLY A 80 11.85 3.47 -0.59
N GLY A 81 12.11 2.27 -1.13
CA GLY A 81 13.32 1.50 -0.85
C GLY A 81 13.21 0.08 -1.38
N LYS A 82 14.21 -0.74 -1.10
CA LYS A 82 14.25 -2.13 -1.56
C LYS A 82 13.41 -3.02 -0.64
N LEU A 83 12.47 -3.73 -1.21
CA LEU A 83 11.61 -4.66 -0.49
C LEU A 83 11.57 -6.04 -1.15
N ARG A 84 11.27 -7.04 -0.32
CA ARG A 84 10.86 -8.36 -0.76
C ARG A 84 9.40 -8.56 -0.37
N ASN A 85 8.59 -8.97 -1.34
CA ASN A 85 7.20 -9.36 -1.13
C ASN A 85 7.10 -10.88 -1.18
N GLU A 86 6.46 -11.47 -0.20
CA GLU A 86 6.22 -12.90 -0.13
C GLU A 86 4.72 -13.17 -0.08
N VAL A 87 4.28 -14.10 -0.92
CA VAL A 87 2.91 -14.62 -0.99
C VAL A 87 2.96 -16.10 -0.63
N PRO A 88 2.10 -16.61 0.25
CA PRO A 88 2.11 -18.02 0.61
C PRO A 88 2.02 -18.94 -0.62
N GLY A 89 2.96 -19.86 -0.75
CA GLY A 89 3.02 -20.80 -1.87
C GLY A 89 3.63 -20.26 -3.18
N GLU A 90 4.07 -19.01 -3.22
CA GLU A 90 4.73 -18.41 -4.37
C GLU A 90 6.21 -18.11 -4.11
N ALA A 91 6.99 -17.99 -5.19
CA ALA A 91 8.37 -17.53 -5.09
C ALA A 91 8.40 -16.06 -4.68
N PRO A 92 9.28 -15.65 -3.73
CA PRO A 92 9.44 -14.26 -3.33
C PRO A 92 9.79 -13.34 -4.50
N THR A 93 9.29 -12.12 -4.49
CA THR A 93 9.60 -11.09 -5.49
C THR A 93 10.29 -9.90 -4.84
N GLU A 94 11.33 -9.35 -5.48
CA GLU A 94 12.02 -8.16 -5.02
C GLU A 94 11.71 -6.97 -5.93
N ARG A 95 11.54 -5.80 -5.33
CA ARG A 95 11.29 -4.55 -6.06
C ARG A 95 11.80 -3.34 -5.28
N VAL A 96 11.97 -2.22 -5.99
CA VAL A 96 12.43 -0.95 -5.42
C VAL A 96 11.42 0.13 -5.79
N PRO A 97 10.24 0.20 -5.13
CA PRO A 97 9.30 1.27 -5.40
C PRO A 97 9.91 2.62 -5.00
N PRO A 98 10.03 3.58 -5.93
CA PRO A 98 10.44 4.93 -5.58
C PRO A 98 9.38 5.63 -4.74
N THR A 99 9.80 6.59 -3.93
CA THR A 99 8.89 7.53 -3.24
C THR A 99 7.93 8.15 -4.26
N GLY A 100 6.66 8.19 -3.91
CA GLY A 100 5.59 8.68 -4.76
C GLY A 100 4.97 7.65 -5.70
N THR A 101 5.39 6.39 -5.66
CA THR A 101 4.67 5.31 -6.36
C THR A 101 3.25 5.21 -5.81
N ILE A 102 2.28 5.10 -6.72
CA ILE A 102 0.87 4.88 -6.42
C ILE A 102 0.47 3.58 -7.10
N SER A 103 -0.11 2.66 -6.35
CA SER A 103 -0.58 1.36 -6.86
C SER A 103 -1.95 1.02 -6.31
N PHE A 104 -2.69 0.21 -7.06
CA PHE A 104 -4.00 -0.32 -6.67
C PHE A 104 -3.91 -1.84 -6.53
N ALA A 105 -4.52 -2.37 -5.49
CA ALA A 105 -4.70 -3.80 -5.31
C ALA A 105 -6.18 -4.13 -5.09
N LYS A 106 -6.64 -5.20 -5.74
CA LYS A 106 -7.97 -5.78 -5.50
C LYS A 106 -7.93 -6.59 -4.22
N GLY A 107 -8.95 -6.41 -3.37
CA GLY A 107 -9.15 -7.19 -2.16
C GLY A 107 -10.62 -7.55 -1.98
N THR A 108 -11.52 -6.66 -2.42
CA THR A 108 -12.97 -6.91 -2.39
C THR A 108 -13.32 -8.07 -3.32
N ASN A 109 -13.93 -9.13 -2.78
CA ASN A 109 -14.23 -10.40 -3.46
C ASN A 109 -13.00 -11.18 -3.95
N ALA A 110 -11.78 -10.71 -3.69
CA ALA A 110 -10.53 -11.37 -4.03
C ALA A 110 -9.46 -11.07 -2.96
N PRO A 111 -9.66 -11.47 -1.68
CA PRO A 111 -8.69 -11.21 -0.63
C PRO A 111 -7.32 -11.76 -1.00
N TYR A 112 -6.27 -11.00 -0.68
CA TYR A 112 -4.90 -11.45 -0.90
C TYR A 112 -4.08 -11.39 0.37
N THR A 113 -3.20 -12.37 0.50
CA THR A 113 -2.32 -12.53 1.66
C THR A 113 -0.88 -12.33 1.24
N HIS A 114 -0.15 -11.51 1.97
CA HIS A 114 1.27 -11.31 1.75
C HIS A 114 1.99 -10.87 3.02
N ARG A 115 3.32 -10.79 2.94
CA ARG A 115 4.16 -10.06 3.87
C ARG A 115 5.23 -9.28 3.15
N ILE A 116 5.71 -8.20 3.77
CA ILE A 116 6.77 -7.34 3.25
C ILE A 116 7.98 -7.43 4.17
N ILE A 117 9.15 -7.60 3.56
CA ILE A 117 10.44 -7.52 4.23
C ILE A 117 11.16 -6.30 3.68
N ASN A 118 11.59 -5.41 4.56
CA ASN A 118 12.48 -4.32 4.17
C ASN A 118 13.92 -4.85 4.07
N ILE A 119 14.38 -5.09 2.84
CA ILE A 119 15.74 -5.56 2.53
C ILE A 119 16.65 -4.43 2.07
N GLY A 120 16.22 -3.17 2.27
CA GLY A 120 16.99 -1.96 2.00
C GLY A 120 17.57 -1.33 3.26
N GLU A 121 18.16 -0.15 3.10
CA GLU A 121 18.84 0.60 4.16
C GLU A 121 17.99 1.75 4.71
N THR A 122 16.88 2.06 4.06
CA THR A 122 15.97 3.15 4.45
C THR A 122 14.63 2.61 4.92
N PRO A 123 13.93 3.26 5.86
CA PRO A 123 12.58 2.87 6.24
C PRO A 123 11.63 2.89 5.04
N LEU A 124 10.88 1.83 4.84
CA LEU A 124 9.73 1.82 3.93
C LEU A 124 8.52 2.38 4.65
N ARG A 125 7.80 3.30 4.00
CA ARG A 125 6.53 3.80 4.53
C ARG A 125 5.49 3.94 3.43
N PHE A 126 4.31 3.41 3.72
CA PHE A 126 3.16 3.45 2.83
C PHE A 126 1.96 4.01 3.59
N VAL A 127 1.19 4.86 2.92
CA VAL A 127 -0.17 5.22 3.39
C VAL A 127 -1.15 4.48 2.49
N VAL A 128 -1.99 3.64 3.11
CA VAL A 128 -2.82 2.66 2.40
C VAL A 128 -4.30 2.84 2.79
N PRO A 129 -5.07 3.68 2.07
CA PRO A 129 -6.51 3.71 2.18
C PRO A 129 -7.15 2.47 1.55
N GLU A 130 -7.89 1.70 2.35
CA GLU A 130 -8.85 0.70 1.88
C GLU A 130 -10.13 1.37 1.40
N ILE A 131 -10.74 0.82 0.37
CA ILE A 131 -11.98 1.28 -0.22
C ILE A 131 -13.11 0.39 0.28
N GLN A 132 -13.73 0.75 1.42
CA GLN A 132 -14.75 -0.07 2.08
C GLN A 132 -16.13 0.10 1.45
N ALA A 133 -16.44 1.30 0.95
CA ALA A 133 -17.68 1.57 0.23
C ALA A 133 -17.47 2.51 -0.95
N SER A 134 -18.39 2.49 -1.91
CA SER A 134 -18.48 3.47 -2.99
C SER A 134 -18.99 4.83 -2.49
N ALA A 135 -18.83 5.86 -3.29
CA ALA A 135 -19.43 7.16 -3.02
C ALA A 135 -20.96 7.07 -2.86
N PRO A 136 -21.58 7.93 -2.01
CA PRO A 136 -22.97 7.76 -1.58
C PRO A 136 -24.02 8.10 -2.66
N THR A 137 -23.63 8.77 -3.72
CA THR A 137 -24.54 9.26 -4.76
C THR A 137 -23.89 9.10 -6.12
N PRO A 138 -24.68 8.88 -7.19
CA PRO A 138 -24.14 9.00 -8.52
C PRO A 138 -23.67 10.44 -8.70
N GLY A 139 -22.37 10.66 -8.56
CA GLY A 139 -21.67 11.90 -8.83
C GLY A 139 -20.73 11.69 -10.01
N THR A 140 -20.36 12.76 -10.69
CA THR A 140 -19.34 12.71 -11.72
C THR A 140 -17.99 12.95 -11.08
N PRO A 141 -17.04 12.01 -11.16
CA PRO A 141 -15.68 12.24 -10.71
C PRO A 141 -15.06 13.45 -11.39
N ALA A 142 -14.29 14.23 -10.63
CA ALA A 142 -13.68 15.44 -11.16
C ALA A 142 -12.76 15.13 -12.34
N ASN A 143 -12.85 15.94 -13.41
CA ASN A 143 -11.85 15.92 -14.45
C ASN A 143 -10.83 17.03 -14.19
N LEU A 144 -9.65 16.64 -13.75
CA LEU A 144 -8.56 17.55 -13.40
C LEU A 144 -7.40 17.47 -14.39
N ASP A 145 -7.56 16.81 -15.53
CA ASP A 145 -6.48 16.61 -16.51
C ASP A 145 -5.93 17.92 -17.08
N ALA A 146 -6.76 18.96 -17.17
CA ALA A 146 -6.36 20.29 -17.60
C ALA A 146 -5.94 21.21 -16.43
N VAL A 147 -6.03 20.75 -15.18
CA VAL A 147 -5.67 21.56 -14.00
C VAL A 147 -4.16 21.51 -13.80
N PRO A 148 -3.45 22.65 -13.75
CA PRO A 148 -2.01 22.67 -13.55
C PRO A 148 -1.58 21.85 -12.33
N GLY A 149 -0.48 21.10 -12.47
CA GLY A 149 0.06 20.27 -11.42
C GLY A 149 -0.64 18.93 -11.17
N HIS A 150 -1.70 18.60 -11.94
CA HIS A 150 -2.41 17.32 -11.84
C HIS A 150 -2.02 16.39 -12.98
N LYS A 151 -1.85 15.13 -12.66
CA LYS A 151 -1.65 14.03 -13.61
C LYS A 151 -2.50 12.85 -13.18
N LEU A 152 -3.44 12.41 -14.03
CA LEU A 152 -4.16 11.16 -13.82
C LEU A 152 -3.18 9.99 -13.84
N VAL A 153 -3.19 9.17 -12.79
CA VAL A 153 -2.27 8.02 -12.65
C VAL A 153 -2.99 6.70 -12.50
N LEU A 154 -4.26 6.73 -12.07
CA LEU A 154 -5.10 5.55 -11.91
C LEU A 154 -6.57 5.95 -12.05
N GLU A 155 -7.33 5.14 -12.78
CA GLU A 155 -8.79 5.20 -12.79
C GLU A 155 -9.36 3.78 -12.95
N ASN A 156 -10.35 3.45 -12.12
CA ASN A 156 -11.13 2.22 -12.22
C ASN A 156 -12.56 2.45 -11.72
N ASP A 157 -13.33 1.39 -11.47
CA ASP A 157 -14.73 1.48 -11.03
C ASP A 157 -14.89 2.02 -9.60
N ARG A 158 -13.82 2.05 -8.82
CA ARG A 158 -13.85 2.39 -7.40
C ARG A 158 -13.29 3.78 -7.11
N VAL A 159 -12.23 4.16 -7.81
CA VAL A 159 -11.49 5.40 -7.54
C VAL A 159 -10.93 6.03 -8.79
N LYS A 160 -10.70 7.35 -8.70
CA LYS A 160 -9.92 8.13 -9.63
C LYS A 160 -8.77 8.81 -8.86
N VAL A 161 -7.52 8.62 -9.30
CA VAL A 161 -6.35 9.06 -8.55
C VAL A 161 -5.47 9.98 -9.40
N TYR A 162 -5.21 11.15 -8.86
CA TYR A 162 -4.30 12.13 -9.44
C TYR A 162 -3.00 12.21 -8.62
N ARG A 163 -1.88 12.28 -9.31
CA ARG A 163 -0.62 12.78 -8.76
C ARG A 163 -0.64 14.29 -8.83
N ILE A 164 -0.29 14.93 -7.71
CA ILE A 164 -0.14 16.38 -7.62
C ILE A 164 1.36 16.71 -7.59
N SER A 165 1.77 17.70 -8.39
CA SER A 165 3.14 18.22 -8.42
C SER A 165 3.08 19.72 -8.68
N ILE A 166 3.42 20.54 -7.68
CA ILE A 166 3.36 22.00 -7.75
C ILE A 166 4.75 22.56 -7.45
N ASP A 167 5.36 23.22 -8.43
CA ASP A 167 6.65 23.89 -8.24
C ASP A 167 6.53 25.07 -7.26
N PRO A 168 7.66 25.52 -6.66
CA PRO A 168 7.67 26.68 -5.77
C PRO A 168 6.97 27.88 -6.39
N LYS A 169 6.10 28.57 -5.62
CA LYS A 169 5.34 29.75 -6.02
C LYS A 169 4.33 29.53 -7.18
N GLN A 170 4.04 28.28 -7.51
CA GLN A 170 3.02 27.92 -8.49
C GLN A 170 1.68 27.54 -7.81
N THR A 171 0.60 27.65 -8.56
CA THR A 171 -0.75 27.32 -8.13
C THR A 171 -1.41 26.32 -9.08
N THR A 172 -2.35 25.53 -8.56
CA THR A 172 -3.13 24.59 -9.37
C THR A 172 -4.22 25.28 -10.21
N GLY A 173 -4.61 26.50 -9.90
CA GLY A 173 -5.90 27.01 -10.35
C GLY A 173 -7.07 26.39 -9.55
N ILE A 174 -8.29 26.82 -9.88
CA ILE A 174 -9.52 26.40 -9.16
C ILE A 174 -9.90 24.99 -9.56
N ARG A 175 -10.24 24.17 -8.57
CA ARG A 175 -10.69 22.77 -8.71
C ARG A 175 -11.98 22.58 -7.94
N SER A 176 -12.90 21.81 -8.51
CA SER A 176 -14.15 21.45 -7.83
C SER A 176 -14.31 19.93 -7.81
N ARG A 177 -14.72 19.40 -6.65
CA ARG A 177 -15.04 17.99 -6.46
C ARG A 177 -16.37 17.85 -5.75
N THR A 178 -17.23 17.01 -6.28
CA THR A 178 -18.55 16.70 -5.70
C THR A 178 -18.52 15.45 -4.84
N LEU A 179 -17.64 14.51 -5.17
CA LEU A 179 -17.50 13.21 -4.50
C LEU A 179 -16.51 13.29 -3.32
N PRO A 180 -16.59 12.34 -2.36
CA PRO A 180 -15.60 12.21 -1.29
C PRO A 180 -14.20 11.96 -1.85
N TRP A 181 -13.19 12.53 -1.23
CA TRP A 181 -11.83 12.39 -1.67
C TRP A 181 -10.82 12.53 -0.53
N LEU A 182 -9.61 12.01 -0.76
CA LEU A 182 -8.51 11.98 0.18
C LEU A 182 -7.27 12.60 -0.46
N ARG A 183 -6.56 13.47 0.26
CA ARG A 183 -5.21 13.91 -0.10
C ARG A 183 -4.20 13.25 0.82
N ILE A 184 -3.11 12.74 0.24
CA ILE A 184 -1.96 12.18 0.97
C ILE A 184 -0.71 12.94 0.48
N SER A 185 -0.03 13.63 1.38
CA SER A 185 1.19 14.36 1.10
C SER A 185 2.37 13.41 0.94
N ILE A 186 3.16 13.59 -0.11
CA ILE A 186 4.35 12.77 -0.41
C ILE A 186 5.62 13.54 -0.04
N SER A 187 5.60 14.87 -0.17
CA SER A 187 6.72 15.73 0.18
C SER A 187 6.42 16.59 1.41
N GLN A 188 7.49 17.01 2.10
CA GLN A 188 7.40 18.10 3.06
C GLN A 188 7.32 19.42 2.29
N SER A 189 6.34 20.26 2.64
CA SER A 189 6.15 21.57 1.99
C SER A 189 5.30 22.49 2.88
N MET A 190 5.13 23.72 2.42
CA MET A 190 4.14 24.66 2.95
C MET A 190 3.24 25.09 1.81
N ILE A 191 1.94 24.84 1.95
CA ILE A 191 0.94 25.17 0.95
C ILE A 191 -0.09 26.16 1.49
N SER A 192 -0.62 27.01 0.63
CA SER A 192 -1.79 27.84 0.88
C SER A 192 -2.99 27.24 0.15
N ILE A 193 -4.09 27.04 0.87
CA ILE A 193 -5.35 26.57 0.32
C ILE A 193 -6.29 27.76 0.22
N HIS A 194 -6.79 28.02 -0.98
CA HIS A 194 -7.70 29.13 -1.26
C HIS A 194 -9.08 28.57 -1.60
N GLU A 195 -10.05 28.83 -0.73
CA GLU A 195 -11.45 28.49 -0.94
C GLU A 195 -12.24 29.77 -1.29
N PRO A 196 -13.16 29.77 -2.27
CA PRO A 196 -13.93 30.93 -2.61
C PRO A 196 -14.66 31.53 -1.39
N GLY A 197 -14.52 32.86 -1.21
CA GLY A 197 -15.15 33.60 -0.11
C GLY A 197 -14.56 33.36 1.28
N LYS A 198 -13.46 32.63 1.40
CA LYS A 198 -12.75 32.40 2.68
C LYS A 198 -11.33 32.95 2.65
N PRO A 199 -10.78 33.35 3.80
CA PRO A 199 -9.36 33.71 3.88
C PRO A 199 -8.48 32.48 3.56
N PRO A 200 -7.32 32.68 2.93
CA PRO A 200 -6.38 31.60 2.65
C PRO A 200 -5.95 30.88 3.93
N LYS A 201 -5.83 29.55 3.83
CA LYS A 201 -5.39 28.69 4.93
C LYS A 201 -4.03 28.11 4.64
N THR A 202 -3.01 28.48 5.41
CA THR A 202 -1.66 27.89 5.32
C THR A 202 -1.62 26.54 6.02
N LEU A 203 -0.98 25.57 5.40
CA LEU A 203 -0.77 24.22 5.91
C LEU A 203 0.67 23.81 5.69
N GLN A 204 1.36 23.45 6.76
CA GLN A 204 2.62 22.72 6.69
C GLN A 204 2.30 21.24 6.46
N THR A 205 2.91 20.63 5.46
CA THR A 205 2.72 19.21 5.12
C THR A 205 4.00 18.42 5.38
N ARG A 206 3.84 17.16 5.75
CA ARG A 206 4.92 16.18 5.90
C ARG A 206 4.57 14.93 5.09
N PRO A 207 5.56 14.13 4.68
CA PRO A 207 5.30 12.85 4.04
C PRO A 207 4.38 11.97 4.91
N GLY A 208 3.29 11.46 4.32
CA GLY A 208 2.29 10.66 5.00
C GLY A 208 1.15 11.45 5.67
N ASP A 209 1.23 12.79 5.77
CA ASP A 209 0.08 13.59 6.20
C ASP A 209 -1.08 13.38 5.24
N TYR A 210 -2.27 13.16 5.78
CA TYR A 210 -3.48 12.93 5.00
C TYR A 210 -4.60 13.88 5.40
N ARG A 211 -5.53 14.10 4.49
CA ARG A 211 -6.74 14.88 4.74
C ARG A 211 -7.92 14.33 3.96
N TRP A 212 -8.96 13.95 4.69
CA TRP A 212 -10.23 13.51 4.13
C TRP A 212 -11.18 14.69 3.89
N TYR A 213 -11.95 14.60 2.81
CA TYR A 213 -12.99 15.54 2.43
C TYR A 213 -14.27 14.78 2.04
N GLU A 214 -15.41 15.23 2.55
CA GLU A 214 -16.71 14.58 2.26
C GLU A 214 -17.25 14.86 0.84
N GLY A 215 -16.58 15.67 0.04
CA GLY A 215 -17.03 16.18 -1.24
C GLY A 215 -17.59 17.59 -1.14
N GLY A 216 -18.12 18.10 -2.26
CA GLY A 216 -18.66 19.47 -2.33
C GLY A 216 -17.59 20.55 -2.12
N THR A 217 -16.35 20.31 -2.50
CA THR A 217 -15.23 21.22 -2.29
C THR A 217 -14.86 21.97 -3.56
N THR A 218 -14.55 23.26 -3.40
CA THR A 218 -13.92 24.09 -4.44
C THR A 218 -12.75 24.81 -3.82
N ASP A 219 -11.55 24.57 -4.34
CA ASP A 219 -10.32 25.17 -3.84
C ASP A 219 -9.28 25.38 -4.93
N SER A 220 -8.22 26.10 -4.63
CA SER A 220 -6.94 26.03 -5.32
C SER A 220 -5.81 25.88 -4.33
N LEU A 221 -4.71 25.28 -4.76
CA LEU A 221 -3.49 25.14 -3.95
C LEU A 221 -2.40 26.04 -4.52
N GLU A 222 -1.69 26.71 -3.64
CA GLU A 222 -0.46 27.41 -3.93
C GLU A 222 0.68 26.79 -3.13
N ASN A 223 1.78 26.47 -3.77
CA ASN A 223 3.00 26.07 -3.08
C ASN A 223 3.79 27.31 -2.67
N ILE A 224 3.72 27.65 -1.38
CA ILE A 224 4.41 28.82 -0.81
C ILE A 224 5.81 28.49 -0.24
N SER A 225 6.27 27.24 -0.42
CA SER A 225 7.62 26.82 -0.03
C SER A 225 8.65 27.03 -1.12
N SER A 226 9.93 26.73 -0.81
CA SER A 226 11.05 26.75 -1.76
C SER A 226 11.29 25.39 -2.45
N THR A 227 10.55 24.34 -2.05
CA THR A 227 10.65 22.99 -2.61
C THR A 227 9.35 22.61 -3.31
N ARG A 228 9.41 21.67 -4.25
CA ARG A 228 8.22 21.16 -4.94
C ARG A 228 7.29 20.45 -3.95
N TYR A 229 6.02 20.78 -4.02
CA TYR A 229 4.97 20.04 -3.32
C TYR A 229 4.49 18.86 -4.14
N GLU A 230 4.41 17.70 -3.53
CA GLU A 230 3.92 16.48 -4.14
C GLU A 230 2.90 15.78 -3.24
N ALA A 231 1.80 15.30 -3.85
CA ALA A 231 0.74 14.58 -3.16
C ALA A 231 0.04 13.58 -4.09
N ALA A 232 -0.70 12.64 -3.51
CA ALA A 232 -1.73 11.85 -4.18
C ALA A 232 -3.10 12.39 -3.77
N GLU A 233 -4.03 12.51 -4.71
CA GLU A 233 -5.43 12.79 -4.45
C GLU A 233 -6.28 11.66 -5.02
N ILE A 234 -7.05 11.01 -4.14
CA ILE A 234 -7.85 9.83 -4.42
C ILE A 234 -9.31 10.23 -4.25
N GLU A 235 -10.09 10.15 -5.31
CA GLU A 235 -11.53 10.43 -5.31
C GLU A 235 -12.30 9.12 -5.41
N TRP A 236 -13.29 8.92 -4.53
CA TRP A 236 -14.17 7.75 -4.50
C TRP A 236 -15.23 7.86 -5.60
N LYS A 237 -15.61 6.70 -6.19
CA LYS A 237 -16.65 6.58 -7.24
C LYS A 237 -17.83 5.77 -6.76
#